data_565aecb55c83d3fdfdd6f52f35430813
#
_entry.id   565aecb55c83d3fdfdd6f52f35430813
#
_cell.length_a   1.000
_cell.length_b   1.000
_cell.length_c   1.000
_cell.angle_alpha   90.00
_cell.angle_beta   90.00
_cell.angle_gamma   90.00
#
_symmetry.space_group_name_H-M   'P 1'
#
loop_
_entity.id
_entity.type
_entity.pdbx_description
1 polymer ?
#
loop_
_entity_poly.entity_id
_entity_poly.type
_entity_poly.pdbx_seq_one_letter_code
_entity_poly.pdbx_strand_id
1 'polypeptide(L)'
;MKTRRPAKRPARAPIIDPFTPREIRRLVAEFGSPLLIVDCERVRRQFRQLQRALPGVDLHYALKPLPHPAVVRTVLEEGGFLDLATTGEVELVARMGIGPDLCIHTHPIKRDIDIRAALARGVRVFVADNPDELRKFVPHADRAALLLRVSFRSPGAVSDLSRKFGCDPEHLLALARRARDLGLTVQGLSFHVGSQAPNPGKHVEAIEVCGKLLAAARREKLGPCDTLDIGGGFPIDYGTRAPEIGGFCAPLRAALAKLPKRVRVIAEPGRYIAGPSAIGVASVMGRAQREGRWWYYLDDGLYGSFSGQLFDHARYPLEALKRGGKREPAVLAGPTCDSIDVIAENLSLPLLDEGDLVVGRAMGAYTWASASEFNFFPRATVVSVNLEPGDRGRVMAIDR
;
A
#
# COMPACT_ATOMS: atom_id res chain seq x y z
N MET A 1 -5.85 -33.56 -38.27
CA MET A 1 -5.71 -32.70 -37.08
C MET A 1 -6.71 -31.54 -37.22
N LYS A 2 -7.78 -31.55 -36.42
CA LYS A 2 -8.76 -30.46 -36.40
C LYS A 2 -8.29 -29.38 -35.45
N THR A 3 -7.93 -28.21 -35.98
CA THR A 3 -7.55 -27.02 -35.22
C THR A 3 -8.75 -26.55 -34.38
N ARG A 4 -8.67 -26.66 -33.07
CA ARG A 4 -9.64 -26.06 -32.15
C ARG A 4 -9.53 -24.53 -32.26
N ARG A 5 -10.59 -23.88 -32.73
CA ARG A 5 -10.75 -22.42 -32.64
C ARG A 5 -10.67 -22.00 -31.16
N PRO A 6 -9.90 -20.95 -30.82
CA PRO A 6 -9.88 -20.42 -29.46
C PRO A 6 -11.27 -19.95 -29.09
N ALA A 7 -11.75 -20.34 -27.90
CA ALA A 7 -13.00 -19.90 -27.34
C ALA A 7 -13.05 -18.37 -27.27
N LYS A 8 -14.10 -17.74 -27.79
CA LYS A 8 -14.32 -16.28 -27.67
C LYS A 8 -14.35 -15.95 -26.16
N ARG A 9 -13.46 -15.03 -25.74
CA ARG A 9 -13.53 -14.45 -24.41
C ARG A 9 -14.95 -13.91 -24.18
N PRO A 10 -15.58 -14.20 -23.03
CA PRO A 10 -16.89 -13.66 -22.72
C PRO A 10 -16.84 -12.12 -22.73
N ALA A 11 -17.92 -11.48 -23.21
CA ALA A 11 -18.03 -10.03 -23.22
C ALA A 11 -17.85 -9.49 -21.79
N ARG A 12 -17.02 -8.46 -21.63
CA ARG A 12 -16.83 -7.77 -20.34
C ARG A 12 -18.17 -7.30 -19.82
N ALA A 13 -18.50 -7.65 -18.58
CA ALA A 13 -19.62 -7.06 -17.87
C ALA A 13 -19.43 -5.53 -17.76
N PRO A 14 -20.51 -4.74 -17.77
CA PRO A 14 -20.41 -3.31 -17.59
C PRO A 14 -19.77 -3.00 -16.22
N ILE A 15 -18.72 -2.16 -16.22
CA ILE A 15 -18.05 -1.68 -15.02
C ILE A 15 -19.02 -0.74 -14.30
N ILE A 16 -19.31 -1.03 -13.04
CA ILE A 16 -20.13 -0.19 -12.17
C ILE A 16 -19.18 0.81 -11.47
N ASP A 17 -19.53 2.09 -11.42
CA ASP A 17 -18.88 3.03 -10.50
C ASP A 17 -19.52 2.89 -9.11
N PRO A 18 -18.88 2.19 -8.15
CA PRO A 18 -19.45 1.93 -6.83
C PRO A 18 -19.47 3.17 -5.94
N PHE A 19 -18.85 4.25 -6.37
CA PHE A 19 -18.71 5.49 -5.60
C PHE A 19 -19.79 6.52 -5.94
N THR A 20 -20.80 6.13 -6.71
CA THR A 20 -21.99 6.94 -6.90
C THR A 20 -22.87 6.92 -5.64
N PRO A 21 -23.58 8.02 -5.30
CA PRO A 21 -24.47 8.06 -4.14
C PRO A 21 -25.52 6.93 -4.13
N ARG A 22 -25.98 6.49 -5.30
CA ARG A 22 -26.93 5.39 -5.44
C ARG A 22 -26.32 4.06 -5.00
N GLU A 23 -25.13 3.74 -5.52
CA GLU A 23 -24.46 2.46 -5.21
C GLU A 23 -23.99 2.43 -3.76
N ILE A 24 -23.48 3.55 -3.23
CA ILE A 24 -23.10 3.66 -1.81
C ILE A 24 -24.31 3.34 -0.92
N ARG A 25 -25.47 3.98 -1.16
CA ARG A 25 -26.69 3.69 -0.38
C ARG A 25 -27.14 2.25 -0.52
N ARG A 26 -27.04 1.67 -1.71
CA ARG A 26 -27.36 0.25 -1.92
C ARG A 26 -26.45 -0.66 -1.09
N LEU A 27 -25.14 -0.42 -1.12
CA LEU A 27 -24.19 -1.22 -0.37
C LEU A 27 -24.36 -1.06 1.15
N VAL A 28 -24.63 0.16 1.63
CA VAL A 28 -24.93 0.39 3.05
C VAL A 28 -26.23 -0.30 3.46
N ALA A 29 -27.27 -0.29 2.63
CA ALA A 29 -28.51 -0.99 2.91
C ALA A 29 -28.34 -2.52 2.98
N GLU A 30 -27.37 -3.07 2.23
CA GLU A 30 -27.09 -4.50 2.17
C GLU A 30 -26.12 -4.97 3.29
N PHE A 31 -25.08 -4.18 3.59
CA PHE A 31 -23.97 -4.58 4.47
C PHE A 31 -23.88 -3.79 5.78
N GLY A 32 -24.71 -2.76 5.96
CA GLY A 32 -24.62 -1.85 7.09
C GLY A 32 -23.52 -0.80 6.94
N SER A 33 -23.24 -0.08 8.04
CA SER A 33 -22.10 0.82 8.20
C SER A 33 -21.41 0.52 9.54
N PRO A 34 -20.12 0.87 9.72
CA PRO A 34 -19.25 1.51 8.75
C PRO A 34 -18.76 0.55 7.65
N LEU A 35 -18.55 1.06 6.42
CA LEU A 35 -18.04 0.30 5.28
C LEU A 35 -16.73 0.88 4.73
N LEU A 36 -15.84 0.00 4.28
CA LEU A 36 -14.77 0.32 3.33
C LEU A 36 -15.13 -0.32 1.98
N ILE A 37 -15.50 0.49 0.99
CA ILE A 37 -15.85 0.03 -0.35
C ILE A 37 -14.61 0.08 -1.23
N VAL A 38 -14.14 -1.08 -1.70
CA VAL A 38 -12.95 -1.25 -2.55
C VAL A 38 -13.40 -1.52 -3.99
N ASP A 39 -12.96 -0.68 -4.92
CA ASP A 39 -13.19 -0.85 -6.36
C ASP A 39 -11.97 -1.48 -7.04
N CYS A 40 -12.04 -2.76 -7.37
CA CYS A 40 -10.96 -3.50 -8.02
C CYS A 40 -10.63 -2.97 -9.43
N GLU A 41 -11.57 -2.33 -10.13
CA GLU A 41 -11.24 -1.68 -11.40
C GLU A 41 -10.36 -0.44 -11.20
N ARG A 42 -10.50 0.28 -10.09
CA ARG A 42 -9.58 1.36 -9.72
C ARG A 42 -8.21 0.82 -9.34
N VAL A 43 -8.14 -0.33 -8.64
CA VAL A 43 -6.86 -1.05 -8.40
C VAL A 43 -6.15 -1.34 -9.70
N ARG A 44 -6.85 -1.94 -10.69
CA ARG A 44 -6.30 -2.24 -12.04
C ARG A 44 -5.79 -0.97 -12.72
N ARG A 45 -6.59 0.09 -12.68
CA ARG A 45 -6.23 1.37 -13.30
C ARG A 45 -4.97 1.95 -12.70
N GLN A 46 -4.86 2.00 -11.38
CA GLN A 46 -3.68 2.50 -10.67
C GLN A 46 -2.44 1.67 -11.00
N PHE A 47 -2.57 0.35 -10.97
CA PHE A 47 -1.49 -0.55 -11.33
C PHE A 47 -0.99 -0.30 -12.77
N ARG A 48 -1.90 -0.31 -13.74
CA ARG A 48 -1.57 -0.06 -15.17
C ARG A 48 -0.98 1.32 -15.41
N GLN A 49 -1.42 2.35 -14.68
CA GLN A 49 -0.86 3.70 -14.79
C GLN A 49 0.60 3.72 -14.33
N LEU A 50 0.91 3.10 -13.19
CA LEU A 50 2.27 3.04 -12.68
C LEU A 50 3.17 2.15 -13.58
N GLN A 51 2.65 1.01 -14.04
CA GLN A 51 3.37 0.13 -14.96
C GLN A 51 3.75 0.85 -16.26
N ARG A 52 2.84 1.66 -16.82
CA ARG A 52 3.15 2.51 -17.98
C ARG A 52 4.12 3.64 -17.67
N ALA A 53 4.05 4.18 -16.44
CA ALA A 53 4.96 5.23 -15.99
C ALA A 53 6.38 4.71 -15.72
N LEU A 54 6.55 3.42 -15.41
CA LEU A 54 7.83 2.74 -15.12
C LEU A 54 7.96 1.46 -15.97
N PRO A 55 8.11 1.56 -17.29
CA PRO A 55 8.24 0.38 -18.15
C PRO A 55 9.53 -0.40 -17.81
N GLY A 56 9.40 -1.74 -17.71
CA GLY A 56 10.50 -2.63 -17.38
C GLY A 56 10.84 -2.70 -15.89
N VAL A 57 10.01 -2.09 -15.02
CA VAL A 57 10.09 -2.24 -13.56
C VAL A 57 9.03 -3.23 -13.12
N ASP A 58 9.41 -4.25 -12.36
CA ASP A 58 8.49 -5.21 -11.76
C ASP A 58 7.83 -4.60 -10.53
N LEU A 59 6.51 -4.50 -10.54
CA LEU A 59 5.75 -3.89 -9.44
C LEU A 59 5.35 -4.96 -8.41
N HIS A 60 5.92 -4.87 -7.21
CA HIS A 60 5.60 -5.70 -6.06
C HIS A 60 4.63 -4.95 -5.15
N TYR A 61 3.35 -5.29 -5.19
CA TYR A 61 2.36 -4.64 -4.33
C TYR A 61 2.69 -4.89 -2.86
N ALA A 62 2.99 -3.82 -2.12
CA ALA A 62 3.15 -3.91 -0.68
C ALA A 62 1.79 -4.18 -0.02
N LEU A 63 1.65 -5.31 0.70
CA LEU A 63 0.39 -5.70 1.29
C LEU A 63 -0.04 -4.80 2.46
N LYS A 64 0.92 -4.29 3.22
CA LYS A 64 0.70 -3.53 4.47
C LYS A 64 -0.37 -2.41 4.41
N PRO A 65 -0.55 -1.64 3.30
CA PRO A 65 -1.59 -0.62 3.24
C PRO A 65 -3.02 -1.17 3.20
N LEU A 66 -3.21 -2.31 2.52
CA LEU A 66 -4.50 -3.00 2.43
C LEU A 66 -4.28 -4.47 2.08
N PRO A 67 -4.07 -5.37 3.06
CA PRO A 67 -3.84 -6.79 2.86
C PRO A 67 -5.15 -7.54 2.56
N HIS A 68 -5.87 -7.10 1.53
CA HIS A 68 -7.18 -7.62 1.19
C HIS A 68 -7.11 -8.59 0.00
N PRO A 69 -7.68 -9.83 0.07
CA PRO A 69 -7.58 -10.85 -0.98
C PRO A 69 -8.00 -10.37 -2.36
N ALA A 70 -9.06 -9.56 -2.47
CA ALA A 70 -9.52 -9.02 -3.74
C ALA A 70 -8.47 -8.10 -4.40
N VAL A 71 -7.81 -7.25 -3.62
CA VAL A 71 -6.74 -6.35 -4.10
C VAL A 71 -5.53 -7.19 -4.55
N VAL A 72 -5.13 -8.17 -3.75
CA VAL A 72 -4.01 -9.06 -4.05
C VAL A 72 -4.25 -9.80 -5.37
N ARG A 73 -5.42 -10.43 -5.54
CA ARG A 73 -5.80 -11.11 -6.80
C ARG A 73 -5.76 -10.15 -7.98
N THR A 74 -6.35 -8.98 -7.83
CA THR A 74 -6.41 -7.97 -8.91
C THR A 74 -5.01 -7.54 -9.37
N VAL A 75 -4.08 -7.36 -8.44
CA VAL A 75 -2.69 -7.03 -8.77
C VAL A 75 -2.01 -8.16 -9.52
N LEU A 76 -2.17 -9.41 -9.07
CA LEU A 76 -1.60 -10.59 -9.74
C LEU A 76 -2.17 -10.80 -11.14
N GLU A 77 -3.48 -10.58 -11.35
CA GLU A 77 -4.14 -10.62 -12.66
C GLU A 77 -3.56 -9.60 -13.65
N GLU A 78 -3.05 -8.47 -13.16
CA GLU A 78 -2.38 -7.45 -13.94
C GLU A 78 -0.87 -7.75 -14.18
N GLY A 79 -0.39 -8.92 -13.73
CA GLY A 79 1.01 -9.32 -13.87
C GLY A 79 1.94 -8.72 -12.82
N GLY A 80 1.39 -8.26 -11.68
CA GLY A 80 2.16 -7.77 -10.55
C GLY A 80 2.71 -8.88 -9.66
N PHE A 81 3.52 -8.48 -8.71
CA PHE A 81 4.14 -9.30 -7.67
C PHE A 81 3.73 -8.77 -6.29
N LEU A 82 4.20 -9.41 -5.22
CA LEU A 82 3.83 -9.06 -3.85
C LEU A 82 5.06 -8.78 -2.99
N ASP A 83 4.99 -7.71 -2.21
CA ASP A 83 5.92 -7.39 -1.13
C ASP A 83 5.26 -7.72 0.20
N LEU A 84 5.89 -8.62 0.97
CA LEU A 84 5.45 -9.12 2.27
C LEU A 84 6.37 -8.59 3.35
N ALA A 85 5.81 -8.26 4.52
CA ALA A 85 6.57 -7.74 5.65
C ALA A 85 6.45 -8.60 6.91
N THR A 86 5.47 -9.50 6.99
CA THR A 86 5.15 -10.25 8.21
C THR A 86 4.75 -11.70 7.92
N THR A 87 4.85 -12.55 8.95
CA THR A 87 4.33 -13.94 8.88
C THR A 87 2.84 -13.97 8.55
N GLY A 88 2.04 -13.04 9.08
CA GLY A 88 0.61 -12.98 8.77
C GLY A 88 0.32 -12.73 7.29
N GLU A 89 1.11 -11.87 6.63
CA GLU A 89 1.02 -11.64 5.19
C GLU A 89 1.48 -12.86 4.38
N VAL A 90 2.55 -13.54 4.81
CA VAL A 90 3.01 -14.81 4.22
C VAL A 90 1.90 -15.87 4.29
N GLU A 91 1.24 -15.99 5.43
CA GLU A 91 0.13 -16.94 5.60
C GLU A 91 -1.09 -16.57 4.77
N LEU A 92 -1.40 -15.26 4.65
CA LEU A 92 -2.49 -14.79 3.80
C LEU A 92 -2.30 -15.24 2.35
N VAL A 93 -1.13 -14.96 1.76
CA VAL A 93 -0.85 -15.34 0.37
C VAL A 93 -0.78 -16.86 0.19
N ALA A 94 -0.28 -17.60 1.18
CA ALA A 94 -0.27 -19.05 1.17
C ALA A 94 -1.69 -19.64 1.17
N ARG A 95 -2.60 -19.11 2.00
CA ARG A 95 -4.03 -19.51 2.01
C ARG A 95 -4.73 -19.21 0.68
N MET A 96 -4.29 -18.17 -0.02
CA MET A 96 -4.80 -17.83 -1.35
C MET A 96 -4.24 -18.74 -2.48
N GLY A 97 -3.31 -19.65 -2.18
CA GLY A 97 -2.67 -20.53 -3.16
C GLY A 97 -1.69 -19.81 -4.08
N ILE A 98 -1.15 -18.66 -3.66
CA ILE A 98 -0.21 -17.86 -4.45
C ILE A 98 1.18 -18.46 -4.38
N GLY A 99 1.82 -18.63 -5.56
CA GLY A 99 3.18 -19.16 -5.66
C GLY A 99 4.23 -18.25 -5.03
N PRO A 100 5.23 -18.82 -4.33
CA PRO A 100 6.24 -18.05 -3.61
C PRO A 100 7.17 -17.22 -4.53
N ASP A 101 7.32 -17.62 -5.78
CA ASP A 101 8.14 -16.89 -6.77
C ASP A 101 7.57 -15.50 -7.13
N LEU A 102 6.30 -15.26 -6.77
CA LEU A 102 5.64 -13.96 -6.90
C LEU A 102 5.86 -13.06 -5.68
N CYS A 103 6.59 -13.52 -4.66
CA CYS A 103 6.70 -12.87 -3.37
C CYS A 103 8.15 -12.54 -3.00
N ILE A 104 8.35 -11.36 -2.39
CA ILE A 104 9.57 -10.99 -1.68
C ILE A 104 9.21 -10.62 -0.23
N HIS A 105 10.16 -10.68 0.69
CA HIS A 105 9.95 -10.30 2.10
C HIS A 105 10.88 -9.14 2.47
N THR A 106 10.35 -7.94 2.57
CA THR A 106 11.16 -6.72 2.62
C THR A 106 11.28 -6.09 4.01
N HIS A 107 10.64 -6.63 5.06
CA HIS A 107 10.87 -6.08 6.41
C HIS A 107 12.35 -6.24 6.80
N PRO A 108 13.08 -5.14 7.11
CA PRO A 108 14.51 -5.21 7.37
C PRO A 108 14.87 -6.01 8.64
N ILE A 109 14.00 -6.04 9.64
CA ILE A 109 14.21 -6.73 10.92
C ILE A 109 13.17 -7.84 11.08
N LYS A 110 13.63 -9.07 11.28
CA LYS A 110 12.77 -10.27 11.39
C LYS A 110 13.18 -11.10 12.59
N ARG A 111 12.21 -11.74 13.22
CA ARG A 111 12.53 -12.83 14.15
C ARG A 111 12.96 -14.07 13.34
N ASP A 112 13.73 -14.93 13.94
CA ASP A 112 14.14 -16.19 13.29
C ASP A 112 12.94 -17.06 12.89
N ILE A 113 11.89 -17.07 13.70
CA ILE A 113 10.64 -17.77 13.36
C ILE A 113 9.95 -17.19 12.11
N ASP A 114 10.02 -15.89 11.87
CA ASP A 114 9.44 -15.25 10.69
C ASP A 114 10.22 -15.62 9.43
N ILE A 115 11.57 -15.67 9.53
CA ILE A 115 12.43 -16.12 8.42
C ILE A 115 12.11 -17.58 8.07
N ARG A 116 12.04 -18.47 9.08
CA ARG A 116 11.70 -19.88 8.85
C ARG A 116 10.31 -20.06 8.25
N ALA A 117 9.32 -19.32 8.72
CA ALA A 117 7.95 -19.37 8.19
C ALA A 117 7.90 -18.98 6.70
N ALA A 118 8.58 -17.89 6.32
CA ALA A 118 8.65 -17.45 4.93
C ALA A 118 9.40 -18.47 4.04
N LEU A 119 10.55 -18.99 4.49
CA LEU A 119 11.32 -20.04 3.78
C LEU A 119 10.55 -21.35 3.64
N ALA A 120 9.77 -21.75 4.66
CA ALA A 120 8.93 -22.94 4.60
C ALA A 120 7.81 -22.80 3.55
N ARG A 121 7.40 -21.59 3.22
CA ARG A 121 6.45 -21.27 2.14
C ARG A 121 7.13 -21.02 0.80
N GLY A 122 8.48 -21.14 0.73
CA GLY A 122 9.27 -20.99 -0.49
C GLY A 122 9.69 -19.58 -0.85
N VAL A 123 9.38 -18.56 -0.04
CA VAL A 123 9.89 -17.19 -0.25
C VAL A 123 11.40 -17.20 -0.06
N ARG A 124 12.16 -16.64 -1.02
CA ARG A 124 13.62 -16.73 -1.06
C ARG A 124 14.34 -15.39 -0.98
N VAL A 125 13.68 -14.28 -1.34
CA VAL A 125 14.31 -12.96 -1.37
C VAL A 125 13.89 -12.17 -0.13
N PHE A 126 14.89 -11.70 0.62
CA PHE A 126 14.71 -10.97 1.87
C PHE A 126 15.51 -9.67 1.87
N VAL A 127 15.10 -8.71 2.69
CA VAL A 127 15.84 -7.48 2.94
C VAL A 127 16.54 -7.54 4.29
N ALA A 128 17.77 -7.06 4.36
CA ALA A 128 18.53 -6.86 5.59
C ALA A 128 19.32 -5.54 5.52
N ASP A 129 19.63 -4.91 6.65
CA ASP A 129 20.29 -3.62 6.69
C ASP A 129 21.40 -3.48 7.74
N ASN A 130 21.69 -4.56 8.49
CA ASN A 130 22.67 -4.54 9.56
C ASN A 130 23.33 -5.91 9.80
N PRO A 131 24.51 -5.97 10.47
CA PRO A 131 25.24 -7.23 10.67
C PRO A 131 24.52 -8.25 11.53
N ASP A 132 23.70 -7.83 12.50
CA ASP A 132 23.00 -8.77 13.38
C ASP A 132 21.86 -9.47 12.63
N GLU A 133 21.21 -8.75 11.74
CA GLU A 133 20.20 -9.34 10.86
C GLU A 133 20.84 -10.35 9.88
N LEU A 134 22.03 -10.05 9.33
CA LEU A 134 22.75 -11.00 8.47
C LEU A 134 23.01 -12.34 9.17
N ARG A 135 23.38 -12.34 10.46
CA ARG A 135 23.68 -13.58 11.21
C ARG A 135 22.50 -14.53 11.26
N LYS A 136 21.26 -14.02 11.27
CA LYS A 136 20.05 -14.85 11.29
C LYS A 136 19.89 -15.68 10.01
N PHE A 137 20.46 -15.22 8.90
CA PHE A 137 20.38 -15.92 7.62
C PHE A 137 21.48 -16.97 7.41
N VAL A 138 22.52 -17.03 8.26
CA VAL A 138 23.61 -18.02 8.14
C VAL A 138 23.09 -19.46 8.08
N PRO A 139 22.13 -19.90 8.94
CA PRO A 139 21.57 -21.24 8.84
C PRO A 139 20.72 -21.49 7.58
N HIS A 140 20.49 -20.48 6.76
CA HIS A 140 19.61 -20.50 5.61
C HIS A 140 20.29 -19.99 4.32
N ALA A 141 21.62 -19.91 4.32
CA ALA A 141 22.42 -19.33 3.24
C ALA A 141 22.19 -19.99 1.87
N ASP A 142 21.83 -21.27 1.86
CA ASP A 142 21.51 -22.06 0.68
C ASP A 142 20.14 -21.76 0.07
N ARG A 143 19.24 -21.11 0.83
CA ARG A 143 17.84 -20.90 0.45
C ARG A 143 17.41 -19.43 0.40
N ALA A 144 18.21 -18.54 0.99
CA ALA A 144 17.90 -17.11 1.08
C ALA A 144 18.84 -16.28 0.22
N ALA A 145 18.29 -15.29 -0.49
CA ALA A 145 19.04 -14.24 -1.16
C ALA A 145 18.67 -12.90 -0.54
N LEU A 146 19.65 -12.01 -0.38
CA LEU A 146 19.46 -10.74 0.34
C LEU A 146 19.54 -9.52 -0.58
N LEU A 147 18.60 -8.61 -0.41
CA LEU A 147 18.72 -7.22 -0.81
C LEU A 147 19.19 -6.41 0.40
N LEU A 148 20.33 -5.73 0.29
CA LEU A 148 20.81 -4.88 1.37
C LEU A 148 20.14 -3.51 1.25
N ARG A 149 19.44 -3.09 2.33
CA ARG A 149 18.72 -1.82 2.33
C ARG A 149 19.61 -0.65 2.63
N VAL A 150 19.59 0.34 1.72
CA VAL A 150 20.32 1.60 1.84
C VAL A 150 19.39 2.67 2.42
N SER A 151 19.92 3.47 3.34
CA SER A 151 19.22 4.59 3.98
C SER A 151 19.44 5.90 3.20
N PHE A 152 18.34 6.62 2.94
CA PHE A 152 18.38 7.97 2.36
C PHE A 152 17.50 8.90 3.17
N ARG A 153 18.08 9.92 3.80
CA ARG A 153 17.34 10.92 4.55
C ARG A 153 16.35 11.66 3.67
N SER A 154 15.10 11.66 4.06
CA SER A 154 13.98 12.28 3.32
C SER A 154 13.10 13.13 4.23
N PRO A 155 13.59 14.24 4.78
CA PRO A 155 12.86 15.06 5.76
C PRO A 155 11.59 15.71 5.20
N GLY A 156 11.42 15.74 3.86
CA GLY A 156 10.21 16.24 3.20
C GLY A 156 9.13 15.18 2.95
N ALA A 157 9.39 13.90 3.25
CA ALA A 157 8.38 12.86 3.14
C ALA A 157 7.43 12.90 4.34
N VAL A 158 6.17 12.51 4.15
CA VAL A 158 5.19 12.40 5.24
C VAL A 158 5.68 11.42 6.32
N SER A 159 6.38 10.34 5.91
CA SER A 159 7.01 9.39 6.81
C SER A 159 8.43 9.11 6.34
N ASP A 160 9.43 9.64 7.06
CA ASP A 160 10.85 9.36 6.81
C ASP A 160 11.26 8.05 7.51
N LEU A 161 11.38 6.98 6.74
CA LEU A 161 11.75 5.65 7.23
C LEU A 161 13.27 5.49 7.48
N SER A 162 14.10 6.43 7.01
CA SER A 162 15.57 6.35 7.11
C SER A 162 16.11 6.47 8.53
N ARG A 163 15.31 6.99 9.46
CA ARG A 163 15.68 7.03 10.90
C ARG A 163 15.58 5.68 11.59
N LYS A 164 14.82 4.75 11.01
CA LYS A 164 14.52 3.44 11.61
C LYS A 164 15.22 2.30 10.87
N PHE A 165 15.40 2.44 9.57
CA PHE A 165 15.86 1.37 8.69
C PHE A 165 16.86 1.84 7.66
N GLY A 166 17.72 0.90 7.26
CA GLY A 166 18.69 1.06 6.19
C GLY A 166 20.11 1.34 6.71
N CYS A 167 21.09 0.79 6.00
CA CYS A 167 22.51 1.04 6.19
C CYS A 167 22.90 2.33 5.45
N ASP A 168 23.74 3.17 6.06
CA ASP A 168 24.26 4.35 5.38
C ASP A 168 25.06 3.95 4.12
N PRO A 169 24.99 4.72 3.03
CA PRO A 169 25.64 4.37 1.76
C PRO A 169 27.15 4.10 1.89
N GLU A 170 27.83 4.85 2.76
CA GLU A 170 29.27 4.72 3.02
C GLU A 170 29.65 3.40 3.70
N HIS A 171 28.74 2.80 4.49
CA HIS A 171 28.95 1.54 5.19
C HIS A 171 28.46 0.31 4.41
N LEU A 172 27.73 0.51 3.29
CA LEU A 172 27.06 -0.59 2.59
C LEU A 172 28.04 -1.64 2.04
N LEU A 173 29.18 -1.23 1.48
CA LEU A 173 30.15 -2.19 0.96
C LEU A 173 30.79 -3.02 2.08
N ALA A 174 30.98 -2.44 3.27
CA ALA A 174 31.43 -3.19 4.46
C ALA A 174 30.39 -4.23 4.88
N LEU A 175 29.11 -3.86 4.87
CA LEU A 175 28.00 -4.79 5.14
C LEU A 175 27.95 -5.91 4.10
N ALA A 176 28.13 -5.60 2.82
CA ALA A 176 28.14 -6.59 1.74
C ALA A 176 29.33 -7.56 1.83
N ARG A 177 30.53 -7.05 2.20
CA ARG A 177 31.70 -7.91 2.50
C ARG A 177 31.38 -8.86 3.67
N ARG A 178 30.77 -8.33 4.74
CA ARG A 178 30.36 -9.15 5.88
C ARG A 178 29.36 -10.23 5.48
N ALA A 179 28.39 -9.93 4.62
CA ALA A 179 27.45 -10.92 4.10
C ALA A 179 28.18 -12.04 3.34
N ARG A 180 29.09 -11.69 2.42
CA ARG A 180 29.92 -12.65 1.69
C ARG A 180 30.74 -13.54 2.63
N ASP A 181 31.39 -12.95 3.64
CA ASP A 181 32.26 -13.68 4.59
C ASP A 181 31.45 -14.65 5.47
N LEU A 182 30.14 -14.40 5.63
CA LEU A 182 29.17 -15.30 6.25
C LEU A 182 28.58 -16.33 5.27
N GLY A 183 29.01 -16.37 4.01
CA GLY A 183 28.49 -17.27 2.99
C GLY A 183 27.11 -16.90 2.45
N LEU A 184 26.65 -15.68 2.67
CA LEU A 184 25.32 -15.22 2.25
C LEU A 184 25.34 -14.65 0.82
N THR A 185 24.28 -14.87 0.08
CA THR A 185 24.11 -14.34 -1.27
C THR A 185 23.52 -12.93 -1.24
N VAL A 186 24.30 -11.92 -1.65
CA VAL A 186 23.82 -10.55 -1.88
C VAL A 186 23.29 -10.44 -3.31
N GLN A 187 21.97 -10.56 -3.46
CA GLN A 187 21.28 -10.46 -4.75
C GLN A 187 21.28 -9.02 -5.29
N GLY A 188 21.20 -8.04 -4.40
CA GLY A 188 21.13 -6.65 -4.83
C GLY A 188 20.97 -5.67 -3.67
N LEU A 189 20.43 -4.51 -4.01
CA LEU A 189 20.17 -3.42 -3.05
C LEU A 189 18.70 -3.05 -3.06
N SER A 190 18.24 -2.51 -1.94
CA SER A 190 16.92 -1.87 -1.83
C SER A 190 17.03 -0.51 -1.17
N PHE A 191 16.05 0.35 -1.42
CA PHE A 191 15.88 1.59 -0.66
C PHE A 191 14.40 1.97 -0.60
N HIS A 192 14.07 2.88 0.31
CA HIS A 192 12.74 3.49 0.37
C HIS A 192 12.86 4.95 0.78
N VAL A 193 12.36 5.87 -0.03
CA VAL A 193 12.50 7.33 0.17
C VAL A 193 11.47 7.95 1.13
N GLY A 194 10.66 7.12 1.77
CA GLY A 194 9.54 7.58 2.61
C GLY A 194 8.21 7.59 1.86
N SER A 195 7.11 7.75 2.60
CA SER A 195 5.75 7.75 2.06
C SER A 195 5.37 9.11 1.50
N GLN A 196 4.56 9.15 0.43
CA GLN A 196 4.09 10.40 -0.19
C GLN A 196 5.25 11.35 -0.53
N ALA A 197 6.23 10.85 -1.31
CA ALA A 197 7.37 11.67 -1.70
C ALA A 197 6.90 12.93 -2.45
N PRO A 198 7.28 14.14 -2.00
CA PRO A 198 6.75 15.38 -2.56
C PRO A 198 7.25 15.65 -3.99
N ASN A 199 8.39 15.08 -4.34
CA ASN A 199 9.01 15.17 -5.66
C ASN A 199 9.91 13.95 -5.92
N PRO A 200 10.30 13.69 -7.19
CA PRO A 200 11.10 12.53 -7.57
C PRO A 200 12.59 12.62 -7.21
N GLY A 201 13.09 13.77 -6.73
CA GLY A 201 14.52 14.02 -6.54
C GLY A 201 15.23 13.00 -5.66
N LYS A 202 14.60 12.60 -4.55
CA LYS A 202 15.16 11.58 -3.66
C LYS A 202 15.22 10.18 -4.27
N HIS A 203 14.25 9.80 -5.07
CA HIS A 203 14.33 8.55 -5.83
C HIS A 203 15.51 8.59 -6.83
N VAL A 204 15.66 9.69 -7.56
CA VAL A 204 16.76 9.87 -8.54
C VAL A 204 18.12 9.76 -7.84
N GLU A 205 18.33 10.51 -6.75
CA GLU A 205 19.54 10.45 -5.93
C GLU A 205 19.84 9.01 -5.49
N ALA A 206 18.83 8.33 -4.93
CA ALA A 206 18.97 6.96 -4.43
C ALA A 206 19.30 5.96 -5.56
N ILE A 207 18.66 6.07 -6.73
CA ILE A 207 18.96 5.24 -7.90
C ILE A 207 20.42 5.44 -8.34
N GLU A 208 20.89 6.67 -8.42
CA GLU A 208 22.25 6.98 -8.86
C GLU A 208 23.31 6.47 -7.87
N VAL A 209 23.08 6.66 -6.57
CA VAL A 209 23.98 6.15 -5.53
C VAL A 209 23.99 4.63 -5.50
N CYS A 210 22.81 3.99 -5.50
CA CYS A 210 22.72 2.52 -5.52
C CYS A 210 23.33 1.92 -6.79
N GLY A 211 23.21 2.58 -7.94
CA GLY A 211 23.86 2.17 -9.18
C GLY A 211 25.38 2.10 -9.05
N LYS A 212 26.01 3.11 -8.42
CA LYS A 212 27.45 3.13 -8.12
C LYS A 212 27.84 2.02 -7.12
N LEU A 213 27.04 1.83 -6.08
CA LEU A 213 27.28 0.78 -5.07
C LEU A 213 27.16 -0.63 -5.66
N LEU A 214 26.15 -0.91 -6.49
CA LEU A 214 26.02 -2.17 -7.22
C LEU A 214 27.23 -2.44 -8.13
N ALA A 215 27.72 -1.43 -8.82
CA ALA A 215 28.90 -1.56 -9.66
C ALA A 215 30.16 -1.86 -8.83
N ALA A 216 30.33 -1.19 -7.68
CA ALA A 216 31.44 -1.44 -6.76
C ALA A 216 31.36 -2.84 -6.13
N ALA A 217 30.21 -3.24 -5.63
CA ALA A 217 29.99 -4.57 -5.04
C ALA A 217 30.30 -5.71 -6.03
N ARG A 218 29.95 -5.54 -7.32
CA ARG A 218 30.31 -6.51 -8.38
C ARG A 218 31.80 -6.56 -8.65
N ARG A 219 32.48 -5.42 -8.72
CA ARG A 219 33.94 -5.39 -8.91
C ARG A 219 34.66 -6.17 -7.79
N GLU A 220 34.13 -6.07 -6.57
CA GLU A 220 34.64 -6.78 -5.41
C GLU A 220 34.11 -8.24 -5.30
N LYS A 221 33.28 -8.69 -6.24
CA LYS A 221 32.67 -10.05 -6.25
C LYS A 221 31.91 -10.35 -4.95
N LEU A 222 31.12 -9.38 -4.46
CA LEU A 222 30.36 -9.51 -3.20
C LEU A 222 29.03 -10.27 -3.36
N GLY A 223 28.67 -10.65 -4.56
CA GLY A 223 27.46 -11.39 -4.91
C GLY A 223 27.01 -11.07 -6.34
N PRO A 224 25.88 -11.61 -6.79
CA PRO A 224 25.26 -11.26 -8.09
C PRO A 224 25.07 -9.76 -8.25
N CYS A 225 24.53 -9.09 -7.22
CA CYS A 225 24.30 -7.63 -7.18
C CYS A 225 23.61 -7.11 -8.45
N ASP A 226 22.61 -7.84 -8.94
CA ASP A 226 21.91 -7.58 -10.21
C ASP A 226 20.45 -7.14 -10.03
N THR A 227 20.01 -6.88 -8.81
CA THR A 227 18.67 -6.40 -8.50
C THR A 227 18.74 -5.05 -7.79
N LEU A 228 17.89 -4.11 -8.20
CA LEU A 228 17.66 -2.85 -7.50
C LEU A 228 16.17 -2.72 -7.20
N ASP A 229 15.84 -2.68 -5.91
CA ASP A 229 14.52 -2.34 -5.43
C ASP A 229 14.48 -0.85 -5.10
N ILE A 230 13.62 -0.12 -5.80
CA ILE A 230 13.45 1.33 -5.63
C ILE A 230 12.38 1.70 -4.59
N GLY A 231 11.81 0.71 -3.90
CA GLY A 231 10.81 0.89 -2.85
C GLY A 231 9.49 1.47 -3.33
N GLY A 232 8.78 2.07 -2.39
CA GLY A 232 7.53 2.77 -2.64
C GLY A 232 7.66 4.30 -2.60
N GLY A 233 6.64 4.96 -2.05
CA GLY A 233 6.64 6.41 -1.87
C GLY A 233 5.95 7.19 -2.99
N PHE A 234 5.40 6.52 -4.01
CA PHE A 234 4.65 7.17 -5.09
C PHE A 234 3.42 7.90 -4.54
N PRO A 235 3.28 9.22 -4.82
CA PRO A 235 2.26 10.04 -4.20
C PRO A 235 0.87 9.82 -4.80
N ILE A 236 -0.16 10.01 -3.97
CA ILE A 236 -1.56 10.09 -4.37
C ILE A 236 -2.16 11.43 -3.94
N ASP A 237 -3.26 11.80 -4.57
CA ASP A 237 -4.00 13.02 -4.25
C ASP A 237 -4.99 12.77 -3.09
N TYR A 238 -4.78 13.51 -2.01
CA TYR A 238 -5.72 13.64 -0.89
C TYR A 238 -6.47 15.00 -0.91
N GLY A 239 -6.65 15.59 -2.11
CA GLY A 239 -7.26 16.91 -2.26
C GLY A 239 -6.25 18.06 -2.32
N THR A 240 -4.96 17.78 -2.39
CA THR A 240 -3.87 18.78 -2.40
C THR A 240 -3.05 18.80 -3.70
N ARG A 241 -3.55 18.19 -4.77
CA ARG A 241 -2.89 17.97 -6.07
C ARG A 241 -1.54 17.26 -5.95
N ALA A 242 -1.58 15.93 -5.96
CA ALA A 242 -0.37 15.15 -6.24
C ALA A 242 0.08 15.36 -7.69
N PRO A 243 1.39 15.27 -7.97
CA PRO A 243 1.88 15.29 -9.34
C PRO A 243 1.30 14.12 -10.16
N GLU A 244 1.09 14.37 -11.46
CA GLU A 244 0.72 13.29 -12.39
C GLU A 244 1.84 12.25 -12.44
N ILE A 245 1.49 10.96 -12.35
CA ILE A 245 2.45 9.88 -12.12
C ILE A 245 3.46 9.70 -13.25
N GLY A 246 3.07 9.94 -14.50
CA GLY A 246 3.97 9.87 -15.65
C GLY A 246 5.06 10.94 -15.61
N GLY A 247 4.67 12.17 -15.18
CA GLY A 247 5.58 13.28 -14.93
C GLY A 247 6.49 13.02 -13.73
N PHE A 248 5.93 12.51 -12.62
CA PHE A 248 6.70 12.13 -11.45
C PHE A 248 7.76 11.05 -11.78
N CYS A 249 7.40 10.04 -12.56
CA CYS A 249 8.29 8.94 -12.93
C CYS A 249 9.26 9.26 -14.07
N ALA A 250 9.09 10.35 -14.81
CA ALA A 250 9.97 10.66 -15.93
C ALA A 250 11.46 10.80 -15.54
N PRO A 251 11.85 11.55 -14.49
CA PRO A 251 13.25 11.60 -14.05
C PRO A 251 13.74 10.27 -13.46
N LEU A 252 12.86 9.44 -12.84
CA LEU A 252 13.22 8.10 -12.39
C LEU A 252 13.61 7.23 -13.60
N ARG A 253 12.81 7.24 -14.68
CA ARG A 253 13.13 6.49 -15.91
C ARG A 253 14.49 6.91 -16.47
N ALA A 254 14.79 8.22 -16.49
CA ALA A 254 16.07 8.72 -16.96
C ALA A 254 17.25 8.24 -16.10
N ALA A 255 17.07 8.15 -14.78
CA ALA A 255 18.09 7.61 -13.87
C ALA A 255 18.25 6.09 -14.05
N LEU A 256 17.14 5.35 -14.13
CA LEU A 256 17.14 3.90 -14.33
C LEU A 256 17.78 3.50 -15.67
N ALA A 257 17.60 4.28 -16.72
CA ALA A 257 18.21 4.03 -18.03
C ALA A 257 19.74 4.06 -18.01
N LYS A 258 20.37 4.68 -16.99
CA LYS A 258 21.82 4.69 -16.79
C LYS A 258 22.35 3.39 -16.17
N LEU A 259 21.48 2.57 -15.59
CA LEU A 259 21.87 1.29 -15.02
C LEU A 259 22.21 0.27 -16.11
N PRO A 260 23.14 -0.67 -15.82
CA PRO A 260 23.40 -1.76 -16.76
C PRO A 260 22.14 -2.60 -17.03
N LYS A 261 21.91 -2.99 -18.30
CA LYS A 261 20.72 -3.76 -18.74
C LYS A 261 20.46 -5.05 -17.94
N ARG A 262 21.49 -5.62 -17.33
CA ARG A 262 21.38 -6.84 -16.49
C ARG A 262 20.77 -6.58 -15.11
N VAL A 263 20.62 -5.30 -14.71
CA VAL A 263 20.01 -4.97 -13.41
C VAL A 263 18.51 -5.08 -13.55
N ARG A 264 17.92 -6.05 -12.86
CA ARG A 264 16.49 -6.13 -12.66
C ARG A 264 16.07 -5.02 -11.72
N VAL A 265 15.06 -4.26 -12.09
CA VAL A 265 14.51 -3.20 -11.24
C VAL A 265 13.14 -3.62 -10.75
N ILE A 266 12.92 -3.49 -9.44
CA ILE A 266 11.64 -3.73 -8.80
C ILE A 266 11.20 -2.47 -8.02
N ALA A 267 9.91 -2.34 -7.75
CA ALA A 267 9.35 -1.27 -6.93
C ALA A 267 8.25 -1.83 -6.01
N GLU A 268 8.04 -1.19 -4.86
CA GLU A 268 7.08 -1.63 -3.81
C GLU A 268 5.89 -0.66 -3.67
N PRO A 269 5.07 -0.42 -4.72
CA PRO A 269 3.93 0.47 -4.60
C PRO A 269 2.85 -0.14 -3.71
N GLY A 270 2.51 0.55 -2.64
CA GLY A 270 1.37 0.18 -1.79
C GLY A 270 0.27 1.23 -1.88
N ARG A 271 0.49 2.40 -1.26
CA ARG A 271 -0.46 3.52 -1.21
C ARG A 271 -0.95 3.94 -2.60
N TYR A 272 -0.07 4.03 -3.58
CA TYR A 272 -0.42 4.47 -4.93
C TYR A 272 -1.50 3.58 -5.57
N ILE A 273 -1.43 2.28 -5.32
CA ILE A 273 -2.38 1.30 -5.86
C ILE A 273 -3.66 1.27 -5.04
N ALA A 274 -3.54 1.13 -3.71
CA ALA A 274 -4.69 0.92 -2.84
C ALA A 274 -5.45 2.22 -2.50
N GLY A 275 -4.74 3.32 -2.21
CA GLY A 275 -5.32 4.54 -1.66
C GLY A 275 -6.53 5.07 -2.43
N PRO A 276 -6.39 5.39 -3.74
CA PRO A 276 -7.50 5.90 -4.55
C PRO A 276 -8.60 4.87 -4.85
N SER A 277 -8.35 3.61 -4.53
CA SER A 277 -9.22 2.49 -4.91
C SER A 277 -10.34 2.22 -3.92
N ALA A 278 -10.37 2.91 -2.78
CA ALA A 278 -11.43 2.73 -1.80
C ALA A 278 -11.94 4.04 -1.21
N ILE A 279 -13.16 3.96 -0.70
CA ILE A 279 -13.82 5.00 0.11
C ILE A 279 -14.28 4.41 1.43
N GLY A 280 -14.19 5.20 2.50
CA GLY A 280 -14.85 4.92 3.78
C GLY A 280 -16.26 5.53 3.79
N VAL A 281 -17.21 4.80 4.33
CA VAL A 281 -18.61 5.28 4.49
C VAL A 281 -19.01 5.07 5.95
N ALA A 282 -19.39 6.14 6.60
CA ALA A 282 -19.87 6.13 7.96
C ALA A 282 -21.27 6.74 8.06
N SER A 283 -22.07 6.29 9.01
CA SER A 283 -23.41 6.78 9.30
C SER A 283 -23.40 7.69 10.52
N VAL A 284 -24.22 8.72 10.50
CA VAL A 284 -24.46 9.59 11.67
C VAL A 284 -25.24 8.79 12.73
N MET A 285 -24.65 8.57 13.90
CA MET A 285 -25.31 7.95 15.05
C MET A 285 -26.11 8.94 15.89
N GLY A 286 -25.69 10.21 15.88
CA GLY A 286 -26.32 11.26 16.65
C GLY A 286 -25.71 12.61 16.37
N ARG A 287 -26.37 13.66 16.89
CA ARG A 287 -25.91 15.04 16.72
C ARG A 287 -26.12 15.90 17.94
N ALA A 288 -25.31 16.92 18.12
CA ALA A 288 -25.47 17.93 19.14
C ALA A 288 -25.07 19.31 18.62
N GLN A 289 -25.64 20.37 19.17
CA GLN A 289 -25.16 21.70 18.91
C GLN A 289 -24.27 22.17 20.06
N ARG A 290 -23.02 22.55 19.76
CA ARG A 290 -22.03 23.01 20.73
C ARG A 290 -21.31 24.23 20.19
N GLU A 291 -21.22 25.30 20.95
CA GLU A 291 -20.48 26.53 20.60
C GLU A 291 -20.83 27.08 19.19
N GLY A 292 -22.12 27.05 18.83
CA GLY A 292 -22.60 27.53 17.54
C GLY A 292 -22.29 26.64 16.33
N ARG A 293 -21.78 25.43 16.58
CA ARG A 293 -21.47 24.44 15.54
C ARG A 293 -22.27 23.16 15.74
N TRP A 294 -22.59 22.45 14.64
CA TRP A 294 -23.16 21.12 14.69
C TRP A 294 -22.05 20.07 14.86
N TRP A 295 -22.19 19.22 15.85
CA TRP A 295 -21.37 18.03 16.06
C TRP A 295 -22.15 16.82 15.58
N TYR A 296 -21.58 16.07 14.63
CA TYR A 296 -22.11 14.79 14.15
C TYR A 296 -21.18 13.68 14.61
N TYR A 297 -21.74 12.74 15.36
CA TYR A 297 -21.04 11.57 15.83
C TYR A 297 -21.30 10.43 14.86
N LEU A 298 -20.24 9.90 14.28
CA LEU A 298 -20.29 8.84 13.27
C LEU A 298 -20.03 7.47 13.90
N ASP A 299 -20.44 6.40 13.24
CA ASP A 299 -20.15 5.01 13.62
C ASP A 299 -18.74 4.54 13.24
N ASP A 300 -17.90 5.43 12.70
CA ASP A 300 -16.48 5.23 12.41
C ASP A 300 -15.68 6.46 12.84
N GLY A 301 -14.38 6.28 13.16
CA GLY A 301 -13.58 7.36 13.71
C GLY A 301 -12.09 7.15 13.56
N LEU A 302 -11.30 7.90 14.36
CA LEU A 302 -9.84 7.84 14.34
C LEU A 302 -9.30 6.47 14.81
N TYR A 303 -10.06 5.75 15.61
CA TYR A 303 -9.71 4.38 16.01
C TYR A 303 -10.12 3.33 14.97
N GLY A 304 -11.02 3.70 14.06
CA GLY A 304 -11.47 2.91 12.92
C GLY A 304 -10.78 3.28 11.61
N SER A 305 -11.56 3.47 10.55
CA SER A 305 -11.04 3.69 9.19
C SER A 305 -10.35 5.05 9.00
N PHE A 306 -10.51 5.99 9.93
CA PHE A 306 -9.82 7.28 9.91
C PHE A 306 -8.47 7.26 10.64
N SER A 307 -8.00 6.10 11.10
CA SER A 307 -6.73 5.90 11.81
C SER A 307 -5.49 6.45 11.08
N GLY A 308 -5.53 6.51 9.75
CA GLY A 308 -4.48 7.14 8.96
C GLY A 308 -4.26 8.63 9.25
N GLN A 309 -5.23 9.32 9.86
CA GLN A 309 -5.04 10.70 10.33
C GLN A 309 -4.06 10.76 11.50
N LEU A 310 -4.08 9.77 12.41
CA LEU A 310 -3.17 9.67 13.55
C LEU A 310 -1.79 9.17 13.14
N PHE A 311 -1.75 8.07 12.41
CA PHE A 311 -0.49 7.34 12.15
C PHE A 311 0.26 7.82 10.91
N ASP A 312 -0.43 8.47 9.98
CA ASP A 312 0.10 8.82 8.65
C ASP A 312 -0.21 10.28 8.28
N HIS A 313 -0.81 11.05 9.20
CA HIS A 313 -1.19 12.45 9.03
C HIS A 313 -2.02 12.70 7.75
N ALA A 314 -2.75 11.69 7.29
CA ALA A 314 -3.60 11.78 6.11
C ALA A 314 -4.78 12.73 6.36
N ARG A 315 -5.18 13.47 5.33
CA ARG A 315 -6.39 14.31 5.36
C ARG A 315 -7.31 13.83 4.24
N TYR A 316 -8.33 13.09 4.61
CA TYR A 316 -9.26 12.53 3.63
C TYR A 316 -10.24 13.60 3.15
N PRO A 317 -10.49 13.71 1.82
CA PRO A 317 -11.61 14.51 1.31
C PRO A 317 -12.93 13.92 1.83
N LEU A 318 -13.73 14.75 2.52
CA LEU A 318 -14.97 14.36 3.18
C LEU A 318 -16.18 14.98 2.50
N GLU A 319 -17.24 14.22 2.33
CA GLU A 319 -18.51 14.72 1.81
C GLU A 319 -19.71 14.04 2.50
N ALA A 320 -20.78 14.78 2.75
CA ALA A 320 -22.07 14.20 3.12
C ALA A 320 -22.85 13.83 1.87
N LEU A 321 -23.49 12.65 1.85
CA LEU A 321 -24.32 12.24 0.72
C LEU A 321 -25.69 12.94 0.65
N LYS A 322 -26.03 13.74 1.66
CA LYS A 322 -27.23 14.58 1.67
C LYS A 322 -27.05 15.75 0.70
N ARG A 323 -27.98 15.91 -0.23
CA ARG A 323 -27.99 17.03 -1.18
C ARG A 323 -28.94 18.11 -0.71
N GLY A 324 -28.59 19.37 -1.01
CA GLY A 324 -29.42 20.55 -0.72
C GLY A 324 -29.38 20.99 0.74
N GLY A 325 -30.14 22.02 1.07
CA GLY A 325 -30.18 22.63 2.39
C GLY A 325 -29.09 23.70 2.63
N LYS A 326 -29.32 24.52 3.66
CA LYS A 326 -28.34 25.49 4.13
C LYS A 326 -27.14 24.74 4.74
N ARG A 327 -25.95 25.18 4.39
CA ARG A 327 -24.72 24.62 4.97
C ARG A 327 -24.35 25.41 6.21
N GLU A 328 -24.01 24.71 7.26
CA GLU A 328 -23.66 25.27 8.55
C GLU A 328 -22.31 24.78 9.06
N PRO A 329 -21.64 25.52 9.96
CA PRO A 329 -20.40 25.07 10.57
C PRO A 329 -20.60 23.73 11.30
N ALA A 330 -19.71 22.78 11.02
CA ALA A 330 -19.84 21.42 11.54
C ALA A 330 -18.50 20.81 11.94
N VAL A 331 -18.59 19.85 12.86
CA VAL A 331 -17.53 18.96 13.33
C VAL A 331 -17.99 17.52 13.08
N LEU A 332 -17.12 16.67 12.57
CA LEU A 332 -17.32 15.23 12.51
C LEU A 332 -16.46 14.58 13.60
N ALA A 333 -17.08 13.82 14.47
CA ALA A 333 -16.44 13.07 15.54
C ALA A 333 -16.70 11.56 15.36
N GLY A 334 -15.77 10.75 15.82
CA GLY A 334 -15.96 9.30 15.86
C GLY A 334 -16.84 8.86 17.04
N PRO A 335 -17.05 7.53 17.18
CA PRO A 335 -18.00 6.97 18.13
C PRO A 335 -17.41 6.80 19.54
N THR A 336 -16.09 6.87 19.70
CA THR A 336 -15.45 6.46 20.95
C THR A 336 -15.55 7.53 22.04
N CYS A 337 -15.34 7.11 23.29
CA CYS A 337 -15.33 8.03 24.44
C CYS A 337 -14.05 8.86 24.53
N ASP A 338 -13.08 8.67 23.63
CA ASP A 338 -11.84 9.45 23.64
C ASP A 338 -12.03 10.82 23.00
N SER A 339 -11.56 11.86 23.68
CA SER A 339 -11.65 13.24 23.22
C SER A 339 -10.87 13.54 21.94
N ILE A 340 -9.88 12.72 21.61
CA ILE A 340 -9.12 12.88 20.34
C ILE A 340 -9.89 12.36 19.13
N ASP A 341 -10.97 11.60 19.33
CA ASP A 341 -11.72 10.98 18.23
C ASP A 341 -12.57 12.00 17.45
N VAL A 342 -11.88 12.99 16.89
CA VAL A 342 -12.43 14.05 16.06
C VAL A 342 -11.83 13.95 14.66
N ILE A 343 -12.68 13.59 13.70
CA ILE A 343 -12.27 13.33 12.30
C ILE A 343 -11.94 14.63 11.58
N ALA A 344 -12.80 15.63 11.73
CA ALA A 344 -12.60 16.93 11.09
C ALA A 344 -13.38 18.05 11.80
N GLU A 345 -12.73 19.19 11.90
CA GLU A 345 -13.31 20.43 12.36
C GLU A 345 -13.44 21.45 11.20
N ASN A 346 -14.17 22.51 11.44
CA ASN A 346 -14.33 23.62 10.49
C ASN A 346 -14.89 23.18 9.12
N LEU A 347 -15.77 22.19 9.13
CA LEU A 347 -16.50 21.78 7.95
C LEU A 347 -17.73 22.68 7.73
N SER A 348 -18.18 22.75 6.49
CA SER A 348 -19.47 23.33 6.13
C SER A 348 -20.33 22.23 5.54
N LEU A 349 -21.34 21.78 6.30
CA LEU A 349 -22.20 20.64 5.92
C LEU A 349 -23.67 21.05 5.91
N PRO A 350 -24.51 20.40 5.08
CA PRO A 350 -25.96 20.51 5.26
C PRO A 350 -26.34 19.95 6.64
N LEU A 351 -27.50 20.31 7.16
CA LEU A 351 -28.00 19.71 8.39
C LEU A 351 -28.19 18.20 8.17
N LEU A 352 -27.48 17.38 8.96
CA LEU A 352 -27.55 15.91 8.91
C LEU A 352 -28.46 15.40 10.03
N ASP A 353 -29.13 14.31 9.72
CA ASP A 353 -29.95 13.53 10.65
C ASP A 353 -29.30 12.16 10.91
N GLU A 354 -29.75 11.46 11.94
CA GLU A 354 -29.34 10.07 12.20
C GLU A 354 -29.59 9.20 10.97
N GLY A 355 -28.62 8.37 10.62
CA GLY A 355 -28.64 7.54 9.41
C GLY A 355 -28.14 8.25 8.14
N ASP A 356 -27.93 9.58 8.13
CA ASP A 356 -27.28 10.25 7.00
C ASP A 356 -25.82 9.77 6.86
N LEU A 357 -25.35 9.66 5.61
CA LEU A 357 -24.05 9.07 5.31
C LEU A 357 -23.00 10.14 5.04
N VAL A 358 -21.82 9.94 5.61
CA VAL A 358 -20.58 10.68 5.34
C VAL A 358 -19.59 9.76 4.64
N VAL A 359 -18.93 10.26 3.60
CA VAL A 359 -17.99 9.54 2.77
C VAL A 359 -16.62 10.17 2.87
N GLY A 360 -15.61 9.38 3.18
CA GLY A 360 -14.21 9.73 3.03
C GLY A 360 -13.66 9.13 1.74
N ARG A 361 -12.95 9.93 0.95
CA ARG A 361 -12.35 9.48 -0.31
C ARG A 361 -10.87 9.15 -0.17
N ALA A 362 -10.33 8.34 -1.10
CA ALA A 362 -8.94 7.87 -1.10
C ALA A 362 -8.53 7.10 0.17
N MET A 363 -9.45 6.32 0.71
CA MET A 363 -9.29 5.62 2.00
C MET A 363 -8.85 4.15 1.85
N GLY A 364 -8.22 3.76 0.73
CA GLY A 364 -7.77 2.39 0.52
C GLY A 364 -6.39 2.05 1.13
N ALA A 365 -5.71 3.00 1.76
CA ALA A 365 -4.37 2.75 2.28
C ALA A 365 -4.20 3.27 3.71
N TYR A 366 -3.73 2.39 4.61
CA TYR A 366 -3.45 2.71 6.02
C TYR A 366 -4.67 3.29 6.75
N THR A 367 -5.82 2.70 6.52
CA THR A 367 -7.12 2.98 7.11
C THR A 367 -7.57 1.74 7.87
N TRP A 368 -8.35 0.88 7.24
CA TRP A 368 -8.78 -0.40 7.81
C TRP A 368 -7.62 -1.28 8.31
N ALA A 369 -6.48 -1.27 7.60
CA ALA A 369 -5.30 -2.04 7.98
C ALA A 369 -4.65 -1.60 9.32
N SER A 370 -4.85 -0.35 9.73
CA SER A 370 -4.38 0.21 11.00
C SER A 370 -5.49 0.50 12.02
N ALA A 371 -6.73 0.16 11.70
CA ALA A 371 -7.89 0.28 12.59
C ALA A 371 -7.80 -0.67 13.78
N SER A 372 -8.34 -0.25 14.90
CA SER A 372 -8.49 -1.03 16.12
C SER A 372 -9.97 -1.30 16.42
N GLU A 373 -10.25 -2.02 17.51
CA GLU A 373 -11.59 -2.23 18.04
C GLU A 373 -11.72 -1.55 19.42
N PHE A 374 -11.14 -0.35 19.54
CA PHE A 374 -11.20 0.42 20.78
C PHE A 374 -12.65 0.72 21.18
N ASN A 375 -12.96 0.64 22.48
CA ASN A 375 -14.32 0.67 23.03
C ASN A 375 -15.27 -0.39 22.46
N PHE A 376 -14.75 -1.48 21.85
CA PHE A 376 -15.52 -2.53 21.17
C PHE A 376 -16.36 -2.04 19.97
N PHE A 377 -16.05 -0.86 19.43
CA PHE A 377 -16.59 -0.48 18.14
C PHE A 377 -15.95 -1.36 17.05
N PRO A 378 -16.76 -1.99 16.18
CA PRO A 378 -16.25 -2.88 15.17
C PRO A 378 -15.52 -2.07 14.08
N ARG A 379 -14.48 -2.67 13.49
CA ARG A 379 -13.88 -2.12 12.28
C ARG A 379 -14.88 -2.16 11.13
N ALA A 380 -14.71 -1.24 10.17
CA ALA A 380 -15.53 -1.21 8.97
C ALA A 380 -15.52 -2.56 8.24
N THR A 381 -16.71 -3.00 7.79
CA THR A 381 -16.83 -4.14 6.87
C THR A 381 -16.19 -3.76 5.53
N VAL A 382 -15.33 -4.63 5.00
CA VAL A 382 -14.71 -4.39 3.68
C VAL A 382 -15.56 -5.04 2.60
N VAL A 383 -16.00 -4.23 1.65
CA VAL A 383 -16.80 -4.68 0.51
C VAL A 383 -16.05 -4.42 -0.78
N SER A 384 -15.77 -5.47 -1.55
CA SER A 384 -15.07 -5.37 -2.83
C SER A 384 -16.01 -5.51 -3.99
N VAL A 385 -15.88 -4.66 -5.00
CA VAL A 385 -16.66 -4.67 -6.23
C VAL A 385 -15.76 -4.72 -7.47
N ASN A 386 -16.30 -5.08 -8.62
CA ASN A 386 -15.56 -5.21 -9.88
C ASN A 386 -14.38 -6.20 -9.80
N LEU A 387 -14.61 -7.35 -9.17
CA LEU A 387 -13.57 -8.33 -8.85
C LEU A 387 -12.91 -8.94 -10.09
N GLU A 388 -13.71 -9.49 -11.02
CA GLU A 388 -13.18 -10.08 -12.26
C GLU A 388 -13.86 -9.51 -13.51
N PRO A 389 -13.16 -9.54 -14.66
CA PRO A 389 -13.82 -9.32 -15.94
C PRO A 389 -14.81 -10.46 -16.19
N GLY A 390 -16.07 -10.29 -15.79
CA GLY A 390 -17.12 -11.29 -15.91
C GLY A 390 -17.92 -11.56 -14.62
N ASP A 391 -17.40 -11.23 -13.46
CA ASP A 391 -18.16 -11.27 -12.22
C ASP A 391 -19.11 -10.06 -12.16
N ARG A 392 -20.33 -10.31 -12.60
CA ARG A 392 -21.41 -9.32 -12.48
C ARG A 392 -21.66 -9.04 -11.01
N GLY A 393 -21.11 -7.94 -10.49
CA GLY A 393 -21.48 -7.37 -9.21
C GLY A 393 -21.40 -8.31 -8.01
N ARG A 394 -20.55 -9.33 -8.02
CA ARG A 394 -20.25 -10.10 -6.81
C ARG A 394 -19.50 -9.20 -5.86
N VAL A 395 -20.21 -8.83 -4.84
CA VAL A 395 -19.70 -8.17 -3.67
C VAL A 395 -19.10 -9.27 -2.79
N MET A 396 -17.81 -9.25 -2.57
CA MET A 396 -17.20 -10.04 -1.50
C MET A 396 -17.15 -9.18 -0.25
N ALA A 397 -18.03 -9.45 0.71
CA ALA A 397 -17.80 -9.03 2.09
C ALA A 397 -16.78 -9.97 2.70
N ILE A 398 -15.74 -9.43 3.33
CA ILE A 398 -14.92 -10.21 4.23
C ILE A 398 -15.55 -10.05 5.61
N ASP A 399 -16.09 -11.15 6.10
CA ASP A 399 -16.43 -11.29 7.51
C ASP A 399 -15.17 -11.14 8.36
N ARG A 400 -15.37 -10.54 9.53
CA ARG A 400 -14.49 -10.13 10.63
C ARG A 400 -13.43 -11.14 11.03
#